data_cb3289ddd9fe285a46a5256f83e0e1cb
#
_entry.id   cb3289ddd9fe285a46a5256f83e0e1cb
#
_cell.length_a   1.000
_cell.length_b   1.000
_cell.length_c   1.000
_cell.angle_alpha   90.00
_cell.angle_beta   90.00
_cell.angle_gamma   90.00
#
_symmetry.space_group_name_H-M   'P 1'
#
loop_
_entity.id
_entity.type
_entity.pdbx_description
1 polymer ?
#
loop_
_entity_poly.entity_id
_entity_poly.type
_entity_poly.pdbx_seq_one_letter_code
_entity_poly.pdbx_strand_id
1 'polypeptide(L)'
;GDHRDLHSFPTRRSSDLLIGVKDNGKIAGVRSDEEQYMIEAAARLYCRPEVSYSTQTYQVEGRSVLLVQIDESDRKPVYAKDEAGKYLAYLRIKDENILATPVHLRIWQQSESPQGELMEYTEREQLLLDLLEQNDRLSLNRYCRLARLSRRAAEHLLAKLIRYDIVEPVFEGHKFHFKLK
;
A
#
# COMPACT_ATOMS: atom_id res chain seq x y z
N GLY A 1 -7.87 -5.45 21.21
CA GLY A 1 -7.89 -4.88 19.89
C GLY A 1 -6.49 -4.86 19.33
N ASP A 2 -6.23 -5.71 18.38
CA ASP A 2 -4.91 -5.97 17.81
C ASP A 2 -4.57 -4.81 16.86
N HIS A 3 -3.84 -3.82 17.34
CA HIS A 3 -3.19 -2.80 16.51
C HIS A 3 -2.03 -3.46 15.79
N ARG A 4 -2.32 -4.30 14.79
CA ARG A 4 -1.29 -4.74 13.87
C ARG A 4 -0.92 -3.60 12.96
N ASP A 5 0.17 -3.04 13.30
CA ASP A 5 1.11 -2.17 12.63
C ASP A 5 0.85 -1.93 11.13
N LEU A 6 0.33 -0.76 10.82
CA LEU A 6 0.45 -0.12 9.51
C LEU A 6 1.93 0.18 9.13
N HIS A 7 2.87 -0.28 9.96
CA HIS A 7 4.30 -0.11 9.78
C HIS A 7 4.92 -1.00 8.74
N SER A 8 4.19 -1.96 8.23
CA SER A 8 4.67 -2.69 7.07
C SER A 8 4.13 -2.01 5.79
N PHE A 9 4.66 -0.86 5.45
CA PHE A 9 4.96 -0.70 4.03
C PHE A 9 5.61 -2.01 3.65
N PRO A 10 5.12 -2.72 2.65
CA PRO A 10 5.46 -4.12 2.45
C PRO A 10 6.96 -4.31 2.40
N THR A 11 7.53 -4.51 3.57
CA THR A 11 8.87 -5.00 3.75
C THR A 11 8.73 -6.51 3.77
N ARG A 12 9.01 -7.12 2.63
CA ARG A 12 9.29 -8.56 2.49
C ARG A 12 8.17 -9.51 2.89
N ARG A 13 6.96 -9.36 2.37
CA ARG A 13 5.99 -10.45 2.43
C ARG A 13 5.38 -10.70 1.06
N SER A 14 5.52 -11.91 0.58
CA SER A 14 4.69 -12.46 -0.47
C SER A 14 3.22 -12.36 -0.03
N SER A 15 2.35 -12.05 -0.94
CA SER A 15 0.91 -12.10 -0.72
C SER A 15 0.38 -13.43 -1.22
N ASP A 16 -0.52 -14.04 -0.47
CA ASP A 16 -1.18 -15.28 -0.86
C ASP A 16 -2.62 -14.99 -1.29
N LEU A 17 -3.03 -15.59 -2.39
CA LEU A 17 -4.39 -15.54 -2.89
C LEU A 17 -4.94 -16.94 -3.06
N LEU A 18 -6.09 -17.25 -2.46
CA LEU A 18 -6.78 -18.51 -2.61
C LEU A 18 -7.92 -18.38 -3.63
N ILE A 19 -7.89 -19.17 -4.70
CA ILE A 19 -8.93 -19.22 -5.71
C ILE A 19 -9.71 -20.53 -5.58
N GLY A 20 -11.02 -20.41 -5.60
CA GLY A 20 -11.92 -21.54 -5.35
C GLY A 20 -12.42 -21.63 -3.91
N VAL A 21 -12.14 -20.62 -3.08
CA VAL A 21 -12.66 -20.48 -1.71
C VAL A 21 -13.48 -19.20 -1.65
N LYS A 22 -14.71 -19.28 -1.14
CA LYS A 22 -15.58 -18.13 -0.94
C LYS A 22 -15.24 -17.41 0.38
N ASP A 23 -15.66 -16.15 0.53
CA ASP A 23 -15.42 -15.33 1.73
C ASP A 23 -15.97 -15.98 3.02
N ASN A 24 -17.01 -16.80 2.91
CA ASN A 24 -17.56 -17.57 4.04
C ASN A 24 -16.82 -18.89 4.32
N GLY A 25 -15.68 -19.13 3.68
CA GLY A 25 -14.87 -20.34 3.82
C GLY A 25 -15.36 -21.56 3.04
N LYS A 26 -16.50 -21.48 2.33
CA LYS A 26 -16.98 -22.61 1.53
C LYS A 26 -16.11 -22.85 0.31
N ILE A 27 -15.79 -24.13 0.08
CA ILE A 27 -14.99 -24.53 -1.09
C ILE A 27 -15.89 -24.55 -2.32
N ALA A 28 -15.67 -23.61 -3.23
CA ALA A 28 -16.34 -23.55 -4.53
C ALA A 28 -15.59 -24.38 -5.59
N GLY A 29 -14.29 -24.44 -5.45
CA GLY A 29 -13.37 -25.10 -6.39
C GLY A 29 -13.07 -24.26 -7.62
N VAL A 30 -11.95 -24.58 -8.26
CA VAL A 30 -11.54 -24.09 -9.57
C VAL A 30 -12.11 -25.03 -10.62
N ARG A 31 -12.76 -24.50 -11.66
CA ARG A 31 -13.52 -25.31 -12.63
C ARG A 31 -12.76 -25.57 -13.92
N SER A 32 -11.82 -24.71 -14.28
CA SER A 32 -11.12 -24.79 -15.56
C SER A 32 -9.75 -24.09 -15.51
N ASP A 33 -9.02 -24.19 -16.60
CA ASP A 33 -7.75 -23.45 -16.79
C ASP A 33 -7.96 -21.94 -16.98
N GLU A 34 -9.22 -21.49 -17.08
CA GLU A 34 -9.56 -20.06 -17.24
C GLU A 34 -9.07 -19.24 -16.06
N GLU A 35 -9.19 -19.78 -14.84
CA GLU A 35 -8.72 -19.07 -13.63
C GLU A 35 -7.19 -18.87 -13.68
N GLN A 36 -6.44 -19.86 -14.15
CA GLN A 36 -4.98 -19.70 -14.32
C GLN A 36 -4.65 -18.67 -15.39
N TYR A 37 -5.39 -18.69 -16.50
CA TYR A 37 -5.24 -17.68 -17.56
C TYR A 37 -5.55 -16.27 -17.08
N MET A 38 -6.60 -16.12 -16.26
CA MET A 38 -6.96 -14.81 -15.68
C MET A 38 -5.87 -14.28 -14.75
N ILE A 39 -5.22 -15.16 -13.96
CA ILE A 39 -4.11 -14.78 -13.09
C ILE A 39 -2.91 -14.31 -13.92
N GLU A 40 -2.56 -15.07 -14.95
CA GLU A 40 -1.47 -14.70 -15.86
C GLU A 40 -1.72 -13.36 -16.55
N ALA A 41 -2.92 -13.16 -17.06
CA ALA A 41 -3.33 -11.89 -17.65
C ALA A 41 -3.26 -10.73 -16.64
N ALA A 42 -3.75 -10.94 -15.41
CA ALA A 42 -3.67 -9.94 -14.35
C ALA A 42 -2.24 -9.54 -14.05
N ALA A 43 -1.35 -10.51 -13.88
CA ALA A 43 0.05 -10.27 -13.52
C ALA A 43 0.85 -9.58 -14.64
N ARG A 44 0.63 -9.96 -15.90
CA ARG A 44 1.43 -9.50 -17.05
C ARG A 44 0.84 -8.35 -17.82
N LEU A 45 -0.49 -8.35 -18.03
CA LEU A 45 -1.16 -7.37 -18.89
C LEU A 45 -1.74 -6.19 -18.13
N TYR A 46 -2.18 -6.44 -16.88
CA TYR A 46 -2.86 -5.43 -16.08
C TYR A 46 -2.02 -4.84 -14.96
N CYS A 47 -0.84 -5.40 -14.67
CA CYS A 47 0.10 -4.85 -13.69
C CYS A 47 1.32 -4.23 -14.35
N ARG A 48 1.84 -3.17 -13.76
CA ARG A 48 3.12 -2.53 -14.13
C ARG A 48 3.88 -2.12 -12.87
N PRO A 49 5.13 -2.58 -12.69
CA PRO A 49 5.78 -3.65 -13.48
C PRO A 49 4.99 -4.96 -13.43
N GLU A 50 5.35 -5.90 -14.28
CA GLU A 50 4.78 -7.25 -14.23
C GLU A 50 5.01 -7.87 -12.85
N VAL A 51 4.06 -8.66 -12.39
CA VAL A 51 4.11 -9.32 -11.08
C VAL A 51 4.54 -10.77 -11.27
N SER A 52 5.57 -11.16 -10.52
CA SER A 52 5.99 -12.56 -10.45
C SER A 52 5.14 -13.31 -9.43
N TYR A 53 4.76 -14.53 -9.76
CA TYR A 53 3.94 -15.38 -8.89
C TYR A 53 4.22 -16.86 -9.15
N SER A 54 3.84 -17.69 -8.20
CA SER A 54 3.80 -19.14 -8.33
C SER A 54 2.42 -19.68 -7.94
N THR A 55 2.07 -20.83 -8.46
CA THR A 55 0.77 -21.46 -8.19
C THR A 55 0.92 -22.88 -7.68
N GLN A 56 0.08 -23.27 -6.74
CA GLN A 56 -0.05 -24.65 -6.26
C GLN A 56 -1.52 -25.03 -6.21
N THR A 57 -1.83 -26.23 -6.67
CA THR A 57 -3.20 -26.77 -6.65
C THR A 57 -3.35 -27.75 -5.51
N TYR A 58 -4.37 -27.57 -4.70
CA TYR A 58 -4.74 -28.46 -3.60
C TYR A 58 -6.10 -29.09 -3.84
N GLN A 59 -6.28 -30.32 -3.40
CA GLN A 59 -7.58 -30.99 -3.37
C GLN A 59 -8.20 -30.84 -1.99
N VAL A 60 -9.32 -30.16 -1.91
CA VAL A 60 -10.04 -29.90 -0.66
C VAL A 60 -11.50 -30.28 -0.86
N GLU A 61 -12.01 -31.23 -0.07
CA GLU A 61 -13.40 -31.73 -0.18
C GLU A 61 -13.76 -32.18 -1.61
N GLY A 62 -12.82 -32.85 -2.29
CA GLY A 62 -13.01 -33.32 -3.66
C GLY A 62 -13.03 -32.24 -4.74
N ARG A 63 -12.63 -31.02 -4.41
CA ARG A 63 -12.53 -29.89 -5.32
C ARG A 63 -11.13 -29.30 -5.35
N SER A 64 -10.74 -28.80 -6.51
CA SER A 64 -9.45 -28.14 -6.68
C SER A 64 -9.50 -26.72 -6.14
N VAL A 65 -8.53 -26.37 -5.32
CA VAL A 65 -8.28 -24.99 -4.85
C VAL A 65 -6.90 -24.58 -5.31
N LEU A 66 -6.78 -23.37 -5.84
CA LEU A 66 -5.52 -22.84 -6.34
C LEU A 66 -4.97 -21.82 -5.34
N LEU A 67 -3.77 -22.08 -4.83
CA LEU A 67 -2.98 -21.14 -4.07
C LEU A 67 -2.07 -20.37 -5.02
N VAL A 68 -2.21 -19.05 -5.07
CA VAL A 68 -1.33 -18.16 -5.81
C VAL A 68 -0.46 -17.41 -4.83
N GLN A 69 0.84 -17.62 -4.91
CA GLN A 69 1.83 -16.89 -4.10
C GLN A 69 2.43 -15.79 -4.96
N ILE A 70 2.23 -14.56 -4.55
CA ILE A 70 2.68 -13.38 -5.27
C ILE A 70 4.00 -12.91 -4.67
N ASP A 71 5.03 -12.88 -5.47
CA ASP A 71 6.34 -12.42 -5.04
C ASP A 71 6.35 -10.92 -4.77
N GLU A 72 7.17 -10.51 -3.83
CA GLU A 72 7.40 -9.09 -3.60
C GLU A 72 8.09 -8.48 -4.81
N SER A 73 7.58 -7.36 -5.28
CA SER A 73 8.20 -6.62 -6.37
C SER A 73 9.42 -5.83 -5.87
N ASP A 74 10.54 -5.95 -6.57
CA ASP A 74 11.75 -5.15 -6.34
C ASP A 74 11.52 -3.66 -6.68
N ARG A 75 10.51 -3.41 -7.51
CA ARG A 75 10.14 -2.05 -7.94
C ARG A 75 8.76 -1.70 -7.40
N LYS A 76 8.69 -0.65 -6.62
CA LYS A 76 7.44 -0.11 -6.07
C LYS A 76 7.23 1.33 -6.55
N PRO A 77 5.97 1.74 -6.74
CA PRO A 77 4.75 0.94 -6.59
C PRO A 77 4.47 0.02 -7.79
N VAL A 78 3.69 -1.01 -7.54
CA VAL A 78 3.05 -1.79 -8.60
C VAL A 78 1.71 -1.13 -8.93
N TYR A 79 1.51 -0.80 -10.19
CA TYR A 79 0.27 -0.21 -10.68
C TYR A 79 -0.61 -1.28 -11.30
N ALA A 80 -1.90 -1.22 -11.03
CA ALA A 80 -2.91 -2.04 -11.69
C ALA A 80 -3.76 -1.17 -12.62
N LYS A 81 -4.08 -1.69 -13.79
CA LYS A 81 -4.93 -1.03 -14.78
C LYS A 81 -6.40 -1.19 -14.38
N ASP A 82 -7.12 -0.08 -14.26
CA ASP A 82 -8.56 -0.07 -14.01
C ASP A 82 -9.38 -0.27 -15.30
N GLU A 83 -10.70 -0.33 -15.17
CA GLU A 83 -11.62 -0.48 -16.29
C GLU A 83 -11.56 0.69 -17.30
N ALA A 84 -11.19 1.88 -16.84
CA ALA A 84 -11.00 3.06 -17.67
C ALA A 84 -9.62 3.11 -18.36
N GLY A 85 -8.77 2.12 -18.12
CA GLY A 85 -7.43 2.04 -18.69
C GLY A 85 -6.37 2.83 -17.93
N LYS A 86 -6.70 3.37 -16.75
CA LYS A 86 -5.74 4.09 -15.91
C LYS A 86 -4.95 3.12 -15.04
N TYR A 87 -3.67 3.40 -14.86
CA TYR A 87 -2.80 2.67 -13.95
C TYR A 87 -2.81 3.34 -12.58
N LEU A 88 -3.28 2.62 -11.58
CA LEU A 88 -3.45 3.08 -10.20
C LEU A 88 -2.73 2.13 -9.25
N ALA A 89 -2.14 2.68 -8.20
CA ALA A 89 -1.53 1.90 -7.13
C ALA A 89 -2.47 1.77 -5.93
N TYR A 90 -2.46 0.62 -5.29
CA TYR A 90 -3.34 0.30 -4.17
C TYR A 90 -2.54 -0.20 -2.97
N LEU A 91 -3.09 0.03 -1.80
CA LEU A 91 -2.66 -0.52 -0.53
C LEU A 91 -3.69 -1.54 -0.05
N ARG A 92 -3.23 -2.63 0.53
CA ARG A 92 -4.09 -3.56 1.25
C ARG A 92 -4.10 -3.19 2.72
N ILE A 93 -5.23 -2.69 3.21
CA ILE A 93 -5.42 -2.35 4.61
C ILE A 93 -6.55 -3.23 5.14
N LYS A 94 -6.22 -4.13 6.06
CA LYS A 94 -7.15 -5.17 6.52
C LYS A 94 -7.72 -5.94 5.31
N ASP A 95 -9.03 -5.85 5.08
CA ASP A 95 -9.73 -6.56 4.02
C ASP A 95 -10.11 -5.65 2.82
N GLU A 96 -9.59 -4.43 2.78
CA GLU A 96 -9.91 -3.45 1.75
C GLU A 96 -8.71 -3.10 0.88
N ASN A 97 -8.96 -2.90 -0.41
CA ASN A 97 -7.99 -2.31 -1.34
C ASN A 97 -8.22 -0.80 -1.37
N ILE A 98 -7.26 -0.06 -0.84
CA ILE A 98 -7.33 1.40 -0.72
C ILE A 98 -6.42 2.03 -1.77
N LEU A 99 -6.93 3.00 -2.49
CA LEU A 99 -6.14 3.76 -3.46
C LEU A 99 -4.99 4.47 -2.75
N ALA A 100 -3.77 4.25 -3.24
CA ALA A 100 -2.59 4.93 -2.71
C ALA A 100 -2.69 6.44 -2.94
N THR A 101 -2.38 7.21 -1.90
CA THR A 101 -2.36 8.67 -1.98
C THR A 101 -1.04 9.18 -2.60
N PRO A 102 -0.97 10.44 -3.05
CA PRO A 102 0.28 11.04 -3.49
C PRO A 102 1.41 10.96 -2.44
N VAL A 103 1.09 10.99 -1.15
CA VAL A 103 2.08 10.81 -0.07
C VAL A 103 2.71 9.41 -0.16
N HIS A 104 1.91 8.35 -0.33
CA HIS A 104 2.41 6.98 -0.49
C HIS A 104 3.30 6.83 -1.72
N LEU A 105 2.89 7.41 -2.86
CA LEU A 105 3.68 7.38 -4.08
C LEU A 105 5.04 8.05 -3.89
N ARG A 106 5.11 9.16 -3.16
CA ARG A 106 6.37 9.84 -2.84
C ARG A 106 7.26 9.04 -1.91
N ILE A 107 6.68 8.35 -0.91
CA ILE A 107 7.45 7.46 -0.03
C ILE A 107 8.17 6.39 -0.85
N TRP A 108 7.45 5.74 -1.77
CA TRP A 108 8.04 4.71 -2.62
C TRP A 108 9.10 5.25 -3.57
N GLN A 109 8.89 6.43 -4.16
CA GLN A 109 9.89 7.09 -5.00
C GLN A 109 11.15 7.47 -4.22
N GLN A 110 11.01 7.95 -2.98
CA GLN A 110 12.13 8.32 -2.13
C GLN A 110 12.89 7.13 -1.56
N SER A 111 12.24 5.98 -1.39
CA SER A 111 12.90 4.76 -0.89
C SER A 111 13.94 4.18 -1.84
N GLU A 112 13.91 4.56 -3.12
CA GLU A 112 14.92 4.19 -4.11
C GLU A 112 16.19 5.07 -4.03
N SER A 113 16.15 6.16 -3.26
CA SER A 113 17.34 7.02 -3.06
C SER A 113 18.37 6.31 -2.19
N PRO A 114 19.69 6.50 -2.47
CA PRO A 114 20.75 5.86 -1.69
C PRO A 114 20.59 6.16 -0.20
N GLN A 115 20.74 5.14 0.63
CA GLN A 115 20.76 5.31 2.08
C GLN A 115 21.95 6.20 2.46
N GLY A 116 21.68 7.30 3.16
CA GLY A 116 22.71 8.17 3.70
C GLY A 116 22.54 9.67 3.50
N GLU A 117 21.41 10.13 2.94
CA GLU A 117 21.10 11.54 3.00
C GLU A 117 20.87 11.95 4.46
N LEU A 118 21.72 12.90 4.92
CA LEU A 118 21.49 13.59 6.18
C LEU A 118 20.12 14.27 6.12
N MET A 119 19.29 13.98 7.11
CA MET A 119 18.01 14.65 7.23
C MET A 119 18.24 16.13 7.50
N GLU A 120 17.97 16.98 6.52
CA GLU A 120 17.89 18.42 6.78
C GLU A 120 16.67 18.66 7.67
N TYR A 121 16.93 19.16 8.86
CA TYR A 121 15.91 19.58 9.81
C TYR A 121 15.76 21.09 9.78
N THR A 122 14.71 21.55 9.10
CA THR A 122 14.44 22.96 8.91
C THR A 122 13.26 23.41 9.79
N GLU A 123 12.97 24.71 9.77
CA GLU A 123 11.80 25.26 10.46
C GLU A 123 10.46 24.63 10.01
N ARG A 124 10.42 24.08 8.78
CA ARG A 124 9.23 23.42 8.25
C ARG A 124 8.98 22.07 8.89
N GLU A 125 10.02 21.30 9.10
CA GLU A 125 9.95 20.02 9.83
C GLU A 125 9.57 20.28 11.28
N GLN A 126 10.17 21.28 11.92
CA GLN A 126 9.82 21.66 13.28
C GLN A 126 8.35 22.05 13.40
N LEU A 127 7.86 22.89 12.50
CA LEU A 127 6.45 23.30 12.50
C LEU A 127 5.49 22.11 12.36
N LEU A 128 5.82 21.15 11.51
CA LEU A 128 5.00 19.93 11.38
C LEU A 128 4.96 19.14 12.68
N LEU A 129 6.10 18.95 13.32
CA LEU A 129 6.17 18.23 14.60
C LEU A 129 5.38 18.96 15.69
N ASP A 130 5.54 20.27 15.82
CA ASP A 130 4.79 21.09 16.78
C ASP A 130 3.27 20.99 16.53
N LEU A 131 2.83 21.01 15.29
CA LEU A 131 1.42 20.85 14.93
C LEU A 131 0.89 19.45 15.28
N LEU A 132 1.71 18.41 15.10
CA LEU A 132 1.33 17.05 15.45
C LEU A 132 1.36 16.80 16.95
N GLU A 133 2.21 17.48 17.71
CA GLU A 133 2.16 17.47 19.17
C GLU A 133 0.90 18.15 19.73
N GLN A 134 0.46 19.24 19.11
CA GLN A 134 -0.74 19.97 19.52
C GLN A 134 -2.05 19.30 19.07
N ASN A 135 -1.99 18.47 18.06
CA ASN A 135 -3.13 17.77 17.50
C ASN A 135 -2.83 16.28 17.45
N ASP A 136 -3.65 15.48 18.06
CA ASP A 136 -3.51 14.01 18.09
C ASP A 136 -3.25 13.43 16.67
N ARG A 137 -3.93 14.00 15.69
CA ARG A 137 -3.75 13.65 14.27
C ARG A 137 -4.14 14.80 13.35
N LEU A 138 -3.56 14.86 12.16
CA LEU A 138 -3.87 15.84 11.13
C LEU A 138 -4.17 15.17 9.79
N SER A 139 -5.21 15.65 9.11
CA SER A 139 -5.39 15.36 7.69
C SER A 139 -4.44 16.22 6.85
N LEU A 140 -4.14 15.77 5.62
CA LEU A 140 -3.30 16.54 4.70
C LEU A 140 -3.86 17.95 4.46
N ASN A 141 -5.17 18.08 4.26
CA ASN A 141 -5.80 19.38 4.02
C ASN A 141 -5.68 20.31 5.23
N ARG A 142 -5.84 19.80 6.45
CA ARG A 142 -5.69 20.58 7.67
C ARG A 142 -4.26 21.04 7.86
N TYR A 143 -3.31 20.13 7.62
CA TYR A 143 -1.88 20.46 7.67
C TYR A 143 -1.52 21.57 6.66
N CYS A 144 -1.95 21.46 5.41
CA CYS A 144 -1.72 22.50 4.40
C CYS A 144 -2.22 23.87 4.86
N ARG A 145 -3.40 23.95 5.47
CA ARG A 145 -3.97 25.20 5.98
C ARG A 145 -3.20 25.76 7.16
N LEU A 146 -2.88 24.94 8.14
CA LEU A 146 -2.18 25.38 9.35
C LEU A 146 -0.75 25.81 9.07
N ALA A 147 -0.04 25.09 8.23
CA ALA A 147 1.35 25.38 7.87
C ALA A 147 1.49 26.37 6.70
N ARG A 148 0.39 26.75 6.08
CA ARG A 148 0.38 27.62 4.87
C ARG A 148 1.27 27.08 3.75
N LEU A 149 1.24 25.76 3.56
CA LEU A 149 2.00 25.07 2.53
C LEU A 149 1.12 24.70 1.34
N SER A 150 1.76 24.65 0.17
CA SER A 150 1.15 23.99 -0.98
C SER A 150 0.94 22.50 -0.68
N ARG A 151 -0.05 21.91 -1.34
CA ARG A 151 -0.32 20.48 -1.20
C ARG A 151 0.93 19.64 -1.52
N ARG A 152 1.65 20.00 -2.58
CA ARG A 152 2.87 19.31 -3.00
C ARG A 152 3.98 19.39 -1.93
N ALA A 153 4.19 20.55 -1.33
CA ALA A 153 5.18 20.71 -0.27
C ALA A 153 4.80 19.93 0.99
N ALA A 154 3.53 19.94 1.37
CA ALA A 154 3.02 19.19 2.51
C ALA A 154 3.16 17.68 2.31
N GLU A 155 2.82 17.16 1.13
CA GLU A 155 2.99 15.75 0.76
C GLU A 155 4.46 15.32 0.83
N HIS A 156 5.36 16.16 0.36
CA HIS A 156 6.80 15.90 0.37
C HIS A 156 7.35 15.83 1.80
N LEU A 157 6.97 16.76 2.68
CA LEU A 157 7.38 16.77 4.08
C LEU A 157 6.84 15.58 4.86
N LEU A 158 5.56 15.25 4.70
CA LEU A 158 4.96 14.07 5.33
C LEU A 158 5.65 12.78 4.88
N ALA A 159 5.88 12.62 3.57
CA ALA A 159 6.58 11.46 3.03
C ALA A 159 8.00 11.33 3.61
N LYS A 160 8.73 12.43 3.73
CA LYS A 160 10.06 12.48 4.34
C LYS A 160 10.04 12.02 5.80
N LEU A 161 9.15 12.57 6.62
CA LEU A 161 9.09 12.22 8.05
C LEU A 161 8.52 10.80 8.30
N ILE A 162 7.66 10.30 7.42
CA ILE A 162 7.21 8.90 7.45
C ILE A 162 8.39 7.98 7.12
N ARG A 163 9.17 8.29 6.11
CA ARG A 163 10.35 7.51 5.73
C ARG A 163 11.39 7.43 6.86
N TYR A 164 11.54 8.49 7.66
CA TYR A 164 12.40 8.51 8.84
C TYR A 164 11.76 7.94 10.09
N ASP A 165 10.57 7.36 9.97
CA ASP A 165 9.87 6.69 11.06
C ASP A 165 9.47 7.61 12.24
N ILE A 166 9.28 8.89 11.95
CA ILE A 166 8.88 9.93 12.91
C ILE A 166 7.37 10.16 12.89
N VAL A 167 6.78 10.10 11.70
CA VAL A 167 5.35 10.27 11.46
C VAL A 167 4.79 8.97 10.89
N GLU A 168 3.55 8.65 11.23
CA GLU A 168 2.84 7.52 10.66
C GLU A 168 1.50 7.94 10.04
N PRO A 169 1.13 7.36 8.89
CA PRO A 169 -0.21 7.50 8.35
C PRO A 169 -1.17 6.57 9.09
N VAL A 170 -2.37 7.06 9.38
CA VAL A 170 -3.46 6.30 9.99
C VAL A 170 -4.68 6.38 9.09
N PHE A 171 -5.26 5.24 8.75
CA PHE A 171 -6.47 5.16 7.95
C PHE A 171 -7.68 4.92 8.86
N GLU A 172 -8.52 5.94 9.00
CA GLU A 172 -9.75 5.90 9.79
C GLU A 172 -10.87 6.66 9.09
N GLY A 173 -12.10 6.14 9.15
CA GLY A 173 -13.27 6.78 8.54
C GLY A 173 -13.09 7.00 7.04
N HIS A 174 -12.48 6.06 6.33
CA HIS A 174 -12.16 6.11 4.90
C HIS A 174 -11.24 7.28 4.49
N LYS A 175 -10.44 7.81 5.44
CA LYS A 175 -9.48 8.89 5.20
C LYS A 175 -8.15 8.62 5.86
N PHE A 176 -7.08 9.11 5.23
CA PHE A 176 -5.76 9.12 5.85
C PHE A 176 -5.58 10.36 6.73
N HIS A 177 -5.06 10.11 7.92
CA HIS A 177 -4.56 11.10 8.86
C HIS A 177 -3.09 10.78 9.17
N PHE A 178 -2.40 11.74 9.72
CA PHE A 178 -1.00 11.62 10.09
C PHE A 178 -0.84 11.96 11.57
N LYS A 179 -0.01 11.20 12.27
CA LYS A 179 0.30 11.41 13.67
C LYS A 179 1.76 11.12 13.95
N LEU A 180 2.25 11.57 15.11
CA LEU A 180 3.56 11.14 15.61
C LEU A 180 3.53 9.66 15.94
N LYS A 181 4.66 9.01 15.70
CA LYS A 181 4.85 7.60 16.00
C LYS A 181 5.16 7.36 17.48
#